data_9f89f1d9ba5e70a1dab76a38a826388c
#
_entry.id   9f89f1d9ba5e70a1dab76a38a826388c
#
_cell.length_a   1.000
_cell.length_b   1.000
_cell.length_c   1.000
_cell.angle_alpha   90.00
_cell.angle_beta   90.00
_cell.angle_gamma   90.00
#
_symmetry.space_group_name_H-M   'P 1'
#
loop_
_entity.id
_entity.type
_entity.pdbx_description
1 polymer ?
#
loop_
_entity_poly.entity_id
_entity_poly.type
_entity_poly.pdbx_seq_one_letter_code
_entity_poly.pdbx_strand_id
1 'polypeptide(L)'
;LSQPVSKYDSDLISEFTEAMATGILDNYIKRTFGKASEFSESLEETQLHSLTTELSLSIYRASAGRKVGEFKKNSIEDIGDTIDFLLYDNIKLEGRFYECVSDFGSYKLLGAGKEFISYLLHIRDPSLFGMWNGSAEKSLKLLGWDTVNLKKGPWGIRYIDLLDMSYRIQSRFRLADLRSVDQFNHWVVRFSPISQINKII
;
A
#
# COMPACT_ATOMS: atom_id res chain seq x y z
N LEU A 1 -21.97 14.93 -8.84
CA LEU A 1 -23.15 14.21 -8.35
C LEU A 1 -22.73 12.78 -8.05
N SER A 2 -22.62 12.44 -6.74
CA SER A 2 -22.31 11.07 -6.28
C SER A 2 -23.47 10.15 -6.67
N GLN A 3 -23.16 9.05 -7.39
CA GLN A 3 -24.14 8.01 -7.64
C GLN A 3 -24.70 7.46 -6.31
N PRO A 4 -26.00 7.11 -6.23
CA PRO A 4 -26.55 6.52 -5.04
C PRO A 4 -25.82 5.21 -4.74
N VAL A 5 -25.42 5.02 -3.47
CA VAL A 5 -24.78 3.79 -2.99
C VAL A 5 -25.76 2.62 -3.22
N SER A 6 -25.32 1.58 -3.90
CA SER A 6 -26.17 0.40 -4.11
C SER A 6 -26.45 -0.29 -2.79
N LYS A 7 -27.56 -1.05 -2.69
CA LYS A 7 -27.86 -1.86 -1.50
C LYS A 7 -26.67 -2.80 -1.16
N TYR A 8 -26.09 -3.39 -2.20
CA TYR A 8 -24.91 -4.26 -2.07
C TYR A 8 -23.71 -3.53 -1.44
N ASP A 9 -23.42 -2.30 -1.85
CA ASP A 9 -22.32 -1.51 -1.27
C ASP A 9 -22.62 -1.14 0.18
N SER A 10 -23.87 -0.85 0.51
CA SER A 10 -24.32 -0.57 1.89
C SER A 10 -24.14 -1.79 2.81
N ASP A 11 -24.48 -2.97 2.32
CA ASP A 11 -24.32 -4.21 3.08
C ASP A 11 -22.83 -4.52 3.32
N LEU A 12 -21.98 -4.38 2.28
CA LEU A 12 -20.53 -4.57 2.42
C LEU A 12 -19.88 -3.63 3.43
N ILE A 13 -20.25 -2.34 3.40
CA ILE A 13 -19.64 -1.38 4.33
C ILE A 13 -20.14 -1.61 5.76
N SER A 14 -21.37 -2.05 5.94
CA SER A 14 -21.92 -2.44 7.25
C SER A 14 -21.14 -3.62 7.83
N GLU A 15 -20.94 -4.67 7.04
CA GLU A 15 -20.16 -5.86 7.46
C GLU A 15 -18.70 -5.52 7.75
N PHE A 16 -18.09 -4.64 6.96
CA PHE A 16 -16.73 -4.16 7.23
C PHE A 16 -16.67 -3.38 8.55
N THR A 17 -17.64 -2.51 8.80
CA THR A 17 -17.71 -1.73 10.05
C THR A 17 -17.86 -2.65 11.27
N GLU A 18 -18.69 -3.67 11.17
CA GLU A 18 -18.82 -4.69 12.21
C GLU A 18 -17.51 -5.48 12.40
N ALA A 19 -16.86 -5.87 11.30
CA ALA A 19 -15.57 -6.55 11.34
C ALA A 19 -14.48 -5.70 12.03
N MET A 20 -14.47 -4.40 11.81
CA MET A 20 -13.59 -3.46 12.51
C MET A 20 -13.90 -3.42 14.01
N ALA A 21 -15.19 -3.35 14.39
CA ALA A 21 -15.63 -3.32 15.78
C ALA A 21 -15.34 -4.62 16.55
N THR A 22 -15.35 -5.77 15.86
CA THR A 22 -15.03 -7.09 16.47
C THR A 22 -13.55 -7.36 16.60
N GLY A 23 -12.66 -6.49 16.06
CA GLY A 23 -11.22 -6.63 16.14
C GLY A 23 -10.62 -7.73 15.24
N ILE A 24 -11.38 -8.26 14.27
CA ILE A 24 -10.88 -9.32 13.36
C ILE A 24 -9.67 -8.87 12.53
N LEU A 25 -9.50 -7.56 12.37
CA LEU A 25 -8.39 -6.93 11.66
C LEU A 25 -7.24 -6.49 12.57
N ASP A 26 -7.34 -6.60 13.89
CA ASP A 26 -6.37 -6.06 14.84
C ASP A 26 -4.95 -6.56 14.60
N ASN A 27 -4.77 -7.84 14.32
CA ASN A 27 -3.46 -8.40 14.02
C ASN A 27 -2.86 -7.82 12.74
N TYR A 28 -3.67 -7.58 11.72
CA TYR A 28 -3.25 -6.95 10.48
C TYR A 28 -2.85 -5.49 10.74
N ILE A 29 -3.71 -4.73 11.40
CA ILE A 29 -3.51 -3.32 11.72
C ILE A 29 -2.27 -3.14 12.58
N LYS A 30 -2.12 -3.93 13.65
CA LYS A 30 -0.95 -3.87 14.53
C LYS A 30 0.34 -4.15 13.79
N ARG A 31 0.38 -5.19 12.96
CA ARG A 31 1.57 -5.55 12.19
C ARG A 31 1.93 -4.48 11.17
N THR A 32 0.95 -3.96 10.43
CA THR A 32 1.19 -3.06 9.29
C THR A 32 1.30 -1.60 9.71
N PHE A 33 0.52 -1.17 10.69
CA PHE A 33 0.38 0.23 11.08
C PHE A 33 0.71 0.52 12.55
N GLY A 34 1.02 -0.50 13.36
CA GLY A 34 1.26 -0.31 14.80
C GLY A 34 2.42 0.65 15.12
N LYS A 35 3.36 0.81 14.21
CA LYS A 35 4.48 1.76 14.30
C LYS A 35 4.46 2.86 13.24
N ALA A 36 3.30 3.10 12.62
CA ALA A 36 3.19 4.02 11.48
C ALA A 36 3.63 5.45 11.83
N SER A 37 3.32 5.95 13.02
CA SER A 37 3.76 7.28 13.47
C SER A 37 5.28 7.35 13.62
N GLU A 38 5.88 6.40 14.33
CA GLU A 38 7.33 6.28 14.50
C GLU A 38 8.05 6.22 13.14
N PHE A 39 7.53 5.41 12.21
CA PHE A 39 8.09 5.30 10.87
C PHE A 39 7.92 6.59 10.07
N SER A 40 6.74 7.21 10.12
CA SER A 40 6.49 8.48 9.43
C SER A 40 7.45 9.58 9.88
N GLU A 41 7.68 9.71 11.18
CA GLU A 41 8.63 10.67 11.76
C GLU A 41 10.06 10.39 11.29
N SER A 42 10.48 9.13 11.29
CA SER A 42 11.82 8.72 10.84
C SER A 42 12.06 8.91 9.34
N LEU A 43 11.00 8.99 8.56
CA LEU A 43 11.03 9.23 7.11
C LEU A 43 10.93 10.72 6.75
N GLU A 44 10.92 11.64 7.71
CA GLU A 44 11.05 13.06 7.43
C GLU A 44 12.41 13.38 6.82
N GLU A 45 12.46 14.29 5.86
CA GLU A 45 13.67 14.66 5.13
C GLU A 45 14.83 14.98 6.08
N THR A 46 14.55 15.75 7.13
CA THR A 46 15.52 16.13 8.16
C THR A 46 15.96 14.98 9.05
N GLN A 47 15.28 13.84 9.05
CA GLN A 47 15.57 12.67 9.88
C GLN A 47 16.23 11.52 9.12
N LEU A 48 16.26 11.56 7.77
CA LEU A 48 16.79 10.47 6.95
C LEU A 48 18.27 10.14 7.27
N HIS A 49 19.05 11.13 7.66
CA HIS A 49 20.45 10.93 8.09
C HIS A 49 20.59 10.10 9.37
N SER A 50 19.54 9.96 10.15
CA SER A 50 19.48 9.17 11.38
C SER A 50 18.91 7.76 11.17
N LEU A 51 18.60 7.39 9.91
CA LEU A 51 18.05 6.09 9.59
C LEU A 51 19.06 4.99 9.92
N THR A 52 18.61 3.98 10.67
CA THR A 52 19.44 2.81 11.02
C THR A 52 19.00 1.58 10.22
N THR A 53 19.94 0.61 10.13
CA THR A 53 19.66 -0.69 9.49
C THR A 53 18.47 -1.40 10.18
N GLU A 54 18.40 -1.36 11.51
CA GLU A 54 17.33 -1.98 12.30
C GLU A 54 15.97 -1.34 12.00
N LEU A 55 15.93 -0.01 11.94
CA LEU A 55 14.71 0.73 11.64
C LEU A 55 14.24 0.46 10.20
N SER A 56 15.15 0.50 9.23
CA SER A 56 14.88 0.18 7.83
C SER A 56 14.32 -1.23 7.67
N LEU A 57 14.88 -2.21 8.38
CA LEU A 57 14.37 -3.58 8.41
C LEU A 57 13.00 -3.70 9.07
N SER A 58 12.73 -2.89 10.10
CA SER A 58 11.43 -2.84 10.77
C SER A 58 10.35 -2.32 9.80
N ILE A 59 10.64 -1.23 9.09
CA ILE A 59 9.78 -0.67 8.04
C ILE A 59 9.55 -1.69 6.92
N TYR A 60 10.63 -2.34 6.45
CA TYR A 60 10.54 -3.36 5.40
C TYR A 60 9.64 -4.54 5.80
N ARG A 61 9.74 -5.02 7.05
CA ARG A 61 8.87 -6.10 7.55
C ARG A 61 7.41 -5.68 7.68
N ALA A 62 7.15 -4.45 8.12
CA ALA A 62 5.80 -3.90 8.22
C ALA A 62 5.11 -3.81 6.85
N SER A 63 5.87 -3.52 5.78
CA SER A 63 5.39 -3.55 4.39
C SER A 63 5.07 -4.95 3.86
N ALA A 64 5.21 -5.99 4.69
CA ALA A 64 5.15 -7.41 4.33
C ALA A 64 6.27 -7.87 3.38
N GLY A 65 7.43 -7.24 3.45
CA GLY A 65 8.64 -7.61 2.71
C GLY A 65 9.06 -9.06 2.99
N ARG A 66 9.20 -9.86 1.94
CA ARG A 66 9.46 -11.32 2.04
C ARG A 66 10.91 -11.71 1.82
N LYS A 67 11.70 -10.84 1.20
CA LYS A 67 13.10 -11.10 0.83
C LYS A 67 14.07 -10.41 1.79
N VAL A 68 13.89 -10.61 3.09
CA VAL A 68 14.69 -9.96 4.14
C VAL A 68 16.20 -10.17 3.94
N GLY A 69 16.62 -11.37 3.52
CA GLY A 69 18.03 -11.67 3.25
C GLY A 69 18.62 -10.86 2.09
N GLU A 70 17.82 -10.60 1.04
CA GLU A 70 18.24 -9.73 -0.06
C GLU A 70 18.24 -8.27 0.37
N PHE A 71 17.19 -7.83 1.07
CA PHE A 71 17.09 -6.44 1.53
C PHE A 71 18.26 -6.03 2.45
N LYS A 72 18.73 -6.93 3.30
CA LYS A 72 19.90 -6.72 4.19
C LYS A 72 21.22 -6.48 3.45
N LYS A 73 21.31 -6.77 2.16
CA LYS A 73 22.53 -6.55 1.38
C LYS A 73 22.68 -5.10 0.89
N ASN A 74 21.60 -4.30 0.98
CA ASN A 74 21.69 -2.87 0.66
C ASN A 74 22.44 -2.15 1.79
N SER A 75 23.27 -1.17 1.43
CA SER A 75 23.84 -0.25 2.39
C SER A 75 22.76 0.66 3.00
N ILE A 76 23.02 1.25 4.15
CA ILE A 76 22.09 2.19 4.77
C ILE A 76 22.01 3.48 3.94
N GLU A 77 23.10 3.86 3.28
CA GLU A 77 23.19 4.97 2.34
C GLU A 77 22.28 4.75 1.15
N ASP A 78 22.34 3.58 0.48
CA ASP A 78 21.46 3.25 -0.66
C ASP A 78 19.98 3.28 -0.25
N ILE A 79 19.67 2.80 0.96
CA ILE A 79 18.30 2.84 1.48
C ILE A 79 17.86 4.29 1.72
N GLY A 80 18.71 5.10 2.33
CA GLY A 80 18.45 6.53 2.56
C GLY A 80 18.24 7.29 1.26
N ASP A 81 19.13 7.14 0.28
CA ASP A 81 19.06 7.77 -1.02
C ASP A 81 17.78 7.38 -1.79
N THR A 82 17.39 6.11 -1.71
CA THR A 82 16.14 5.64 -2.33
C THR A 82 14.91 6.28 -1.69
N ILE A 83 14.91 6.39 -0.35
CA ILE A 83 13.79 7.02 0.38
C ILE A 83 13.74 8.52 0.10
N ASP A 84 14.87 9.20 0.12
CA ASP A 84 14.98 10.63 -0.19
C ASP A 84 14.46 10.91 -1.59
N PHE A 85 14.98 10.21 -2.60
CA PHE A 85 14.51 10.32 -3.97
C PHE A 85 13.01 10.05 -4.11
N LEU A 86 12.51 8.96 -3.48
CA LEU A 86 11.10 8.60 -3.58
C LEU A 86 10.17 9.65 -2.99
N LEU A 87 10.53 10.22 -1.84
CA LEU A 87 9.62 11.07 -1.06
C LEU A 87 9.77 12.55 -1.40
N TYR A 88 10.98 13.01 -1.73
CA TYR A 88 11.32 14.43 -1.74
C TYR A 88 11.83 14.98 -3.06
N ASP A 89 12.23 14.12 -4.02
CA ASP A 89 12.65 14.61 -5.34
C ASP A 89 11.50 15.30 -6.06
N ASN A 90 11.84 16.29 -6.91
CA ASN A 90 10.90 17.08 -7.69
C ASN A 90 10.43 16.40 -8.98
N ILE A 91 10.96 15.23 -9.31
CA ILE A 91 10.49 14.40 -10.43
C ILE A 91 9.06 13.92 -10.13
N LYS A 92 8.23 13.82 -11.17
CA LYS A 92 6.87 13.32 -11.04
C LYS A 92 6.82 11.93 -10.39
N LEU A 93 5.77 11.68 -9.60
CA LEU A 93 5.60 10.44 -8.84
C LEU A 93 5.75 9.18 -9.69
N GLU A 94 5.21 9.16 -10.92
CA GLU A 94 5.34 8.01 -11.80
C GLU A 94 6.80 7.70 -12.16
N GLY A 95 7.64 8.72 -12.34
CA GLY A 95 9.07 8.57 -12.56
C GLY A 95 9.78 8.04 -11.32
N ARG A 96 9.56 8.66 -10.16
CA ARG A 96 10.15 8.23 -8.88
C ARG A 96 9.79 6.80 -8.53
N PHE A 97 8.51 6.44 -8.67
CA PHE A 97 8.05 5.07 -8.42
C PHE A 97 8.69 4.07 -9.38
N TYR A 98 8.82 4.41 -10.67
CA TYR A 98 9.48 3.57 -11.65
C TYR A 98 10.94 3.29 -11.28
N GLU A 99 11.71 4.32 -10.96
CA GLU A 99 13.13 4.21 -10.61
C GLU A 99 13.39 3.37 -9.35
N CYS A 100 12.43 3.37 -8.40
CA CYS A 100 12.55 2.57 -7.18
C CYS A 100 12.07 1.12 -7.34
N VAL A 101 11.21 0.81 -8.33
CA VAL A 101 10.58 -0.52 -8.46
C VAL A 101 11.11 -1.32 -9.64
N SER A 102 11.46 -0.67 -10.76
CA SER A 102 11.95 -1.33 -11.97
C SER A 102 13.32 -1.99 -11.74
N ASP A 103 13.53 -3.15 -12.32
CA ASP A 103 14.84 -3.81 -12.30
C ASP A 103 15.92 -3.00 -13.06
N PHE A 104 15.51 -2.03 -13.87
CA PHE A 104 16.37 -1.08 -14.58
C PHE A 104 16.45 0.29 -13.89
N GLY A 105 15.78 0.46 -12.75
CA GLY A 105 15.74 1.73 -12.04
C GLY A 105 17.01 1.99 -11.23
N SER A 106 17.43 3.25 -11.20
CA SER A 106 18.67 3.69 -10.54
C SER A 106 18.59 3.62 -9.01
N TYR A 107 17.37 3.63 -8.45
CA TYR A 107 17.10 3.60 -7.01
C TYR A 107 16.47 2.27 -6.57
N LYS A 108 16.69 1.22 -7.35
CA LYS A 108 16.18 -0.13 -7.04
C LYS A 108 16.97 -0.79 -5.93
N LEU A 109 16.32 -1.04 -4.80
CA LEU A 109 16.90 -1.81 -3.69
C LEU A 109 16.73 -3.32 -3.91
N LEU A 110 17.76 -4.08 -3.53
CA LEU A 110 17.71 -5.54 -3.50
C LEU A 110 16.57 -6.00 -2.57
N GLY A 111 15.78 -6.95 -3.02
CA GLY A 111 14.67 -7.50 -2.23
C GLY A 111 13.45 -6.61 -2.07
N ALA A 112 13.53 -5.32 -2.43
CA ALA A 112 12.40 -4.40 -2.39
C ALA A 112 11.59 -4.45 -3.69
N GLY A 113 10.29 -4.27 -3.57
CA GLY A 113 9.36 -4.23 -4.69
C GLY A 113 8.27 -3.17 -4.46
N LYS A 114 7.26 -3.21 -5.30
CA LYS A 114 6.13 -2.27 -5.24
C LYS A 114 5.47 -2.19 -3.86
N GLU A 115 5.45 -3.28 -3.12
CA GLU A 115 4.88 -3.35 -1.78
C GLU A 115 5.61 -2.44 -0.81
N PHE A 116 6.95 -2.50 -0.79
CA PHE A 116 7.78 -1.67 0.08
C PHE A 116 7.72 -0.20 -0.34
N ILE A 117 7.88 0.07 -1.63
CA ILE A 117 7.90 1.44 -2.16
C ILE A 117 6.57 2.15 -1.95
N SER A 118 5.43 1.48 -2.22
CA SER A 118 4.12 2.07 -1.94
C SER A 118 3.82 2.20 -0.44
N TYR A 119 4.39 1.33 0.40
CA TYR A 119 4.28 1.44 1.84
C TYR A 119 4.99 2.69 2.39
N LEU A 120 6.19 3.01 1.90
CA LEU A 120 6.91 4.23 2.28
C LEU A 120 6.09 5.49 1.97
N LEU A 121 5.55 5.58 0.77
CA LEU A 121 4.64 6.67 0.36
C LEU A 121 3.42 6.76 1.28
N HIS A 122 2.76 5.63 1.51
CA HIS A 122 1.55 5.55 2.33
C HIS A 122 1.79 5.95 3.78
N ILE A 123 2.91 5.53 4.39
CA ILE A 123 3.24 5.90 5.77
C ILE A 123 3.47 7.41 5.90
N ARG A 124 4.08 8.03 4.90
CA ARG A 124 4.28 9.50 4.89
C ARG A 124 2.97 10.26 4.74
N ASP A 125 2.11 9.83 3.84
CA ASP A 125 0.83 10.50 3.63
C ASP A 125 -0.26 9.52 3.18
N PRO A 126 -1.02 8.94 4.12
CA PRO A 126 -2.12 8.02 3.80
C PRO A 126 -3.34 8.72 3.19
N SER A 127 -3.37 10.06 3.11
CA SER A 127 -4.41 10.79 2.40
C SER A 127 -4.13 10.85 0.89
N LEU A 128 -2.87 10.78 0.49
CA LEU A 128 -2.43 10.89 -0.91
C LEU A 128 -2.02 9.54 -1.53
N PHE A 129 -1.48 8.62 -0.74
CA PHE A 129 -0.85 7.43 -1.30
C PHE A 129 -1.46 6.13 -0.78
N GLY A 130 -1.92 5.28 -1.70
CA GLY A 130 -2.41 3.95 -1.41
C GLY A 130 -1.30 2.89 -1.42
N MET A 131 -1.48 1.82 -0.66
CA MET A 131 -0.57 0.67 -0.67
C MET A 131 -0.83 -0.23 -1.86
N TRP A 132 0.23 -0.64 -2.55
CA TRP A 132 0.14 -1.66 -3.59
C TRP A 132 0.59 -3.03 -3.06
N ASN A 133 -0.26 -3.68 -2.34
CA ASN A 133 -0.04 -5.04 -1.83
C ASN A 133 -0.93 -6.08 -2.53
N GLY A 134 -0.77 -7.34 -2.15
CA GLY A 134 -1.57 -8.42 -2.73
C GLY A 134 -3.07 -8.33 -2.44
N SER A 135 -3.47 -7.66 -1.36
CA SER A 135 -4.87 -7.43 -1.04
C SER A 135 -5.51 -6.39 -1.95
N ALA A 136 -4.79 -5.32 -2.31
CA ALA A 136 -5.30 -4.29 -3.20
C ALA A 136 -5.73 -4.85 -4.56
N GLU A 137 -4.83 -5.60 -5.24
CA GLU A 137 -5.16 -6.17 -6.55
C GLU A 137 -6.27 -7.23 -6.49
N LYS A 138 -6.27 -8.07 -5.44
CA LYS A 138 -7.28 -9.12 -5.29
C LYS A 138 -8.65 -8.54 -4.96
N SER A 139 -8.70 -7.54 -4.08
CA SER A 139 -9.93 -6.86 -3.71
C SER A 139 -10.57 -6.18 -4.92
N LEU A 140 -9.80 -5.46 -5.74
CA LEU A 140 -10.27 -4.85 -6.97
C LEU A 140 -10.99 -5.87 -7.86
N LYS A 141 -10.39 -7.05 -8.08
CA LYS A 141 -11.00 -8.11 -8.89
C LYS A 141 -12.28 -8.66 -8.25
N LEU A 142 -12.28 -8.89 -6.93
CA LEU A 142 -13.46 -9.37 -6.21
C LEU A 142 -14.62 -8.38 -6.27
N LEU A 143 -14.31 -7.09 -6.29
CA LEU A 143 -15.28 -6.00 -6.43
C LEU A 143 -15.71 -5.74 -7.89
N GLY A 144 -15.23 -6.56 -8.84
CA GLY A 144 -15.60 -6.47 -10.26
C GLY A 144 -14.89 -5.38 -11.06
N TRP A 145 -13.74 -4.88 -10.59
CA TRP A 145 -12.98 -3.86 -11.29
C TRP A 145 -12.07 -4.47 -12.35
N ASP A 146 -11.94 -3.81 -13.49
CA ASP A 146 -10.94 -4.16 -14.49
C ASP A 146 -9.54 -3.77 -13.99
N THR A 147 -8.66 -4.76 -13.90
CA THR A 147 -7.28 -4.59 -13.41
C THR A 147 -6.24 -4.81 -14.50
N VAL A 148 -6.64 -4.79 -15.78
CA VAL A 148 -5.71 -5.04 -16.91
C VAL A 148 -4.58 -4.03 -16.93
N ASN A 149 -4.85 -2.76 -16.66
CA ASN A 149 -3.84 -1.69 -16.61
C ASN A 149 -2.80 -1.90 -15.51
N LEU A 150 -3.14 -2.57 -14.41
CA LEU A 150 -2.18 -2.86 -13.34
C LEU A 150 -1.14 -3.93 -13.72
N LYS A 151 -1.30 -4.59 -14.88
CA LYS A 151 -0.40 -5.65 -15.33
C LYS A 151 0.50 -5.23 -16.49
N LYS A 152 0.21 -4.14 -17.16
CA LYS A 152 0.90 -3.72 -18.40
C LYS A 152 1.43 -2.32 -18.28
N GLY A 153 2.59 -2.07 -18.89
CA GLY A 153 3.21 -0.75 -18.93
C GLY A 153 4.21 -0.50 -17.78
N PRO A 154 4.81 0.71 -17.74
CA PRO A 154 5.78 1.11 -16.74
C PRO A 154 5.22 1.09 -15.33
N TRP A 155 6.03 0.72 -14.34
CA TRP A 155 5.62 0.60 -12.94
C TRP A 155 4.99 1.88 -12.37
N GLY A 156 5.52 3.03 -12.74
CA GLY A 156 4.99 4.31 -12.26
C GLY A 156 3.58 4.59 -12.75
N ILE A 157 3.31 4.37 -14.04
CA ILE A 157 1.96 4.53 -14.62
C ILE A 157 0.97 3.57 -13.97
N ARG A 158 1.38 2.31 -13.79
CA ARG A 158 0.56 1.29 -13.10
C ARG A 158 0.23 1.69 -11.66
N TYR A 159 1.16 2.39 -10.98
CA TYR A 159 0.91 2.89 -9.64
C TYR A 159 -0.08 4.05 -9.63
N ILE A 160 -0.01 4.96 -10.61
CA ILE A 160 -1.01 6.02 -10.77
C ILE A 160 -2.40 5.43 -11.03
N ASP A 161 -2.50 4.41 -11.89
CA ASP A 161 -3.77 3.71 -12.13
C ASP A 161 -4.32 3.04 -10.85
N LEU A 162 -3.45 2.45 -10.03
CA LEU A 162 -3.85 1.89 -8.73
C LEU A 162 -4.36 2.98 -7.77
N LEU A 163 -3.70 4.14 -7.73
CA LEU A 163 -4.14 5.27 -6.90
C LEU A 163 -5.52 5.75 -7.32
N ASP A 164 -5.77 5.93 -8.61
CA ASP A 164 -7.09 6.30 -9.12
C ASP A 164 -8.17 5.30 -8.69
N MET A 165 -7.89 4.00 -8.83
CA MET A 165 -8.80 2.95 -8.35
C MET A 165 -9.00 3.00 -6.83
N SER A 166 -7.96 3.28 -6.07
CA SER A 166 -8.05 3.40 -4.61
C SER A 166 -8.90 4.58 -4.18
N TYR A 167 -8.77 5.74 -4.83
CA TYR A 167 -9.64 6.90 -4.59
C TYR A 167 -11.10 6.62 -4.97
N ARG A 168 -11.33 5.86 -6.03
CA ARG A 168 -12.70 5.45 -6.40
C ARG A 168 -13.31 4.51 -5.36
N ILE A 169 -12.54 3.56 -4.80
CA ILE A 169 -12.97 2.71 -3.69
C ILE A 169 -13.29 3.59 -2.48
N GLN A 170 -12.38 4.49 -2.11
CA GLN A 170 -12.59 5.43 -1.00
C GLN A 170 -13.93 6.18 -1.15
N SER A 171 -14.15 6.74 -2.32
CA SER A 171 -15.38 7.49 -2.62
C SER A 171 -16.62 6.60 -2.62
N ARG A 172 -16.56 5.43 -3.27
CA ARG A 172 -17.69 4.49 -3.39
C ARG A 172 -18.18 3.99 -2.04
N PHE A 173 -17.24 3.63 -1.16
CA PHE A 173 -17.54 3.07 0.16
C PHE A 173 -17.44 4.11 1.29
N ARG A 174 -17.22 5.40 0.96
CA ARG A 174 -17.12 6.52 1.91
C ARG A 174 -16.11 6.26 3.03
N LEU A 175 -14.96 5.68 2.68
CA LEU A 175 -13.87 5.42 3.60
C LEU A 175 -13.12 6.71 3.93
N ALA A 176 -12.57 6.81 5.14
CA ALA A 176 -11.99 8.04 5.66
C ALA A 176 -10.73 8.48 4.86
N ASP A 177 -9.86 7.53 4.56
CA ASP A 177 -8.58 7.75 3.89
C ASP A 177 -8.12 6.48 3.16
N LEU A 178 -6.94 6.51 2.53
CA LEU A 178 -6.39 5.35 1.83
C LEU A 178 -5.86 4.26 2.79
N ARG A 179 -5.65 4.56 4.08
CA ARG A 179 -5.40 3.54 5.10
C ARG A 179 -6.67 2.71 5.34
N SER A 180 -7.81 3.37 5.45
CA SER A 180 -9.10 2.68 5.55
C SER A 180 -9.41 1.85 4.29
N VAL A 181 -8.99 2.33 3.10
CA VAL A 181 -9.07 1.56 1.85
C VAL A 181 -8.21 0.30 1.91
N ASP A 182 -6.98 0.37 2.43
CA ASP A 182 -6.13 -0.81 2.58
C ASP A 182 -6.72 -1.82 3.57
N GLN A 183 -7.24 -1.38 4.70
CA GLN A 183 -7.93 -2.23 5.68
C GLN A 183 -9.17 -2.89 5.06
N PHE A 184 -9.97 -2.13 4.32
CA PHE A 184 -11.12 -2.64 3.58
C PHE A 184 -10.71 -3.68 2.54
N ASN A 185 -9.68 -3.41 1.73
CA ASN A 185 -9.14 -4.35 0.76
C ASN A 185 -8.67 -5.65 1.42
N HIS A 186 -8.00 -5.55 2.58
CA HIS A 186 -7.56 -6.73 3.32
C HIS A 186 -8.75 -7.54 3.82
N TRP A 187 -9.77 -6.88 4.37
CA TRP A 187 -11.00 -7.51 4.82
C TRP A 187 -11.76 -8.17 3.66
N VAL A 188 -11.94 -7.47 2.52
CA VAL A 188 -12.60 -8.03 1.33
C VAL A 188 -11.97 -9.35 0.92
N VAL A 189 -10.64 -9.43 0.91
CA VAL A 189 -9.91 -10.62 0.45
C VAL A 189 -9.94 -11.77 1.46
N ARG A 190 -10.00 -11.47 2.76
CA ARG A 190 -9.80 -12.48 3.81
C ARG A 190 -11.06 -12.92 4.50
N PHE A 191 -12.01 -12.03 4.68
CA PHE A 191 -13.12 -12.22 5.61
C PHE A 191 -14.50 -11.98 4.99
N SER A 192 -14.59 -11.23 3.88
CA SER A 192 -15.89 -10.91 3.30
C SER A 192 -16.59 -12.13 2.70
N PRO A 193 -17.92 -12.11 2.63
CA PRO A 193 -18.71 -13.16 1.95
C PRO A 193 -18.29 -13.36 0.49
N ILE A 194 -17.89 -12.30 -0.20
CA ILE A 194 -17.42 -12.36 -1.60
C ILE A 194 -16.20 -13.27 -1.74
N SER A 195 -15.28 -13.22 -0.77
CA SER A 195 -14.08 -14.05 -0.80
C SER A 195 -14.38 -15.53 -0.55
N GLN A 196 -15.46 -15.84 0.14
CA GLN A 196 -15.85 -17.22 0.47
C GLN A 196 -16.54 -17.90 -0.72
N ILE A 197 -17.38 -17.18 -1.45
CA ILE A 197 -18.07 -17.71 -2.65
C ILE A 197 -17.05 -18.16 -3.70
N ASN A 198 -15.98 -17.36 -3.93
CA ASN A 198 -14.94 -17.69 -4.90
C ASN A 198 -13.98 -18.83 -4.49
N LYS A 199 -14.11 -19.39 -3.29
CA LYS A 199 -13.34 -20.58 -2.86
C LYS A 199 -14.09 -21.89 -3.12
N ILE A 200 -15.38 -21.81 -3.49
CA ILE A 200 -16.26 -22.96 -3.66
C ILE A 200 -16.42 -23.30 -5.16
N ILE A 201 -16.01 -22.42 -6.05
CA ILE A 201 -15.99 -22.60 -7.51
C ILE A 201 -14.56 -22.90 -7.97
#